data_49eb690eced354113d668308d59eda1d
#
_entry.id   49eb690eced354113d668308d59eda1d
#
_cell.length_a   1.000
_cell.length_b   1.000
_cell.length_c   1.000
_cell.angle_alpha   90.00
_cell.angle_beta   90.00
_cell.angle_gamma   90.00
#
_symmetry.space_group_name_H-M   'P 1'
#
loop_
_entity.id
_entity.type
_entity.pdbx_description
1 polymer ?
#
loop_
_entity_poly.entity_id
_entity_poly.type
_entity_poly.pdbx_seq_one_letter_code
_entity_poly.pdbx_strand_id
1 'polypeptide(L)'
;MTESSAGRLAQDRALILAGGDLNPGGDEGQLLQGPWRHIICADGGARHARALGLRPTLLIGDMDSIDPGTREVYRDVPTLDLPEAQDKTDSQLAVEWALEHGAGSIVIAGGLGSRFDHSLANAQLLACLDRRGVTGVVTDGRQAVYLLTRELTLPGPPGRLVSVIPLGDVRGLRLKGLRWELDGIDLVVGETRTISNEFTGKAAHFALAAGMALVVTGPLKKEENSSGRVEGS
;
A
#
# COMPACT_ATOMS: atom_id res chain seq x y z
N MET A 1 -6.99 -31.26 13.78
CA MET A 1 -5.81 -30.39 13.74
C MET A 1 -6.26 -29.10 13.07
N THR A 2 -6.52 -28.07 13.86
CA THR A 2 -7.01 -26.76 13.38
C THR A 2 -5.78 -25.94 12.95
N GLU A 3 -5.62 -25.71 11.66
CA GLU A 3 -4.65 -24.71 11.18
C GLU A 3 -4.98 -23.36 11.83
N SER A 4 -3.95 -22.73 12.41
CA SER A 4 -4.06 -21.42 13.04
C SER A 4 -4.58 -20.40 12.01
N SER A 5 -5.51 -19.52 12.42
CA SER A 5 -6.04 -18.44 11.58
C SER A 5 -4.91 -17.58 10.94
N ALA A 6 -3.80 -17.40 11.63
CA ALA A 6 -2.60 -16.73 11.10
C ALA A 6 -1.93 -17.50 9.94
N GLY A 7 -1.92 -18.85 9.97
CA GLY A 7 -1.39 -19.67 8.88
C GLY A 7 -2.26 -19.59 7.62
N ARG A 8 -3.57 -19.48 7.78
CA ARG A 8 -4.52 -19.32 6.67
C ARG A 8 -4.38 -17.96 5.99
N LEU A 9 -4.26 -16.89 6.74
CA LEU A 9 -4.05 -15.53 6.22
C LEU A 9 -2.73 -15.40 5.42
N ALA A 10 -1.69 -16.17 5.77
CA ALA A 10 -0.43 -16.18 5.03
C ALA A 10 -0.55 -16.92 3.67
N GLN A 11 -1.49 -17.85 3.53
CA GLN A 11 -1.71 -18.64 2.31
C GLN A 11 -2.66 -17.95 1.31
N ASP A 12 -3.51 -17.02 1.77
CA ASP A 12 -4.55 -16.37 0.94
C ASP A 12 -4.16 -14.94 0.55
N ARG A 13 -2.86 -14.70 0.28
CA ARG A 13 -2.35 -13.39 -0.12
C ARG A 13 -2.45 -13.17 -1.63
N ALA A 14 -2.89 -11.98 -2.03
CA ALA A 14 -2.84 -11.53 -3.41
C ALA A 14 -1.89 -10.33 -3.59
N LEU A 15 -1.13 -10.33 -4.67
CA LEU A 15 -0.35 -9.21 -5.16
C LEU A 15 -1.02 -8.65 -6.40
N ILE A 16 -1.41 -7.39 -6.35
CA ILE A 16 -1.88 -6.63 -7.51
C ILE A 16 -0.74 -5.70 -7.91
N LEU A 17 -0.30 -5.81 -9.16
CA LEU A 17 0.70 -4.95 -9.75
C LEU A 17 -0.02 -3.94 -10.63
N ALA A 18 -0.01 -2.67 -10.21
CA ALA A 18 -0.58 -1.54 -10.95
C ALA A 18 0.48 -0.81 -11.79
N GLY A 19 0.04 0.05 -12.70
CA GLY A 19 0.92 0.70 -13.68
C GLY A 19 1.73 1.90 -13.16
N GLY A 20 1.70 2.26 -11.87
CA GLY A 20 2.49 3.36 -11.30
C GLY A 20 3.96 3.03 -11.10
N ASP A 21 4.66 3.87 -10.33
CA ASP A 21 6.07 3.65 -10.00
C ASP A 21 6.23 2.48 -9.01
N LEU A 22 7.32 1.72 -9.15
CA LEU A 22 7.66 0.64 -8.22
C LEU A 22 9.18 0.57 -8.00
N ASN A 23 9.60 0.60 -6.74
CA ASN A 23 10.98 0.44 -6.33
C ASN A 23 11.14 -0.77 -5.39
N PRO A 24 11.48 -1.95 -5.91
CA PRO A 24 11.61 -3.16 -5.10
C PRO A 24 12.74 -3.11 -4.05
N GLY A 25 13.72 -2.24 -4.25
CA GLY A 25 14.84 -2.03 -3.31
C GLY A 25 14.59 -0.93 -2.28
N GLY A 26 13.39 -0.35 -2.24
CA GLY A 26 13.04 0.67 -1.25
C GLY A 26 12.74 0.10 0.13
N ASP A 27 12.48 0.99 1.10
CA ASP A 27 12.26 0.63 2.52
C ASP A 27 11.03 -0.26 2.74
N GLU A 28 10.09 -0.30 1.78
CA GLU A 28 8.89 -1.16 1.79
C GLU A 28 8.99 -2.33 0.80
N GLY A 29 10.14 -2.58 0.20
CA GLY A 29 10.34 -3.67 -0.76
C GLY A 29 10.00 -5.06 -0.21
N GLN A 30 10.08 -5.25 1.10
CA GLN A 30 9.66 -6.47 1.78
C GLN A 30 8.18 -6.81 1.56
N LEU A 31 7.31 -5.82 1.31
CA LEU A 31 5.89 -6.03 1.02
C LEU A 31 5.66 -6.76 -0.31
N LEU A 32 6.65 -6.75 -1.21
CA LEU A 32 6.59 -7.41 -2.51
C LEU A 32 7.00 -8.89 -2.45
N GLN A 33 7.34 -9.41 -1.27
CA GLN A 33 7.78 -10.80 -1.10
C GLN A 33 6.61 -11.71 -0.77
N GLY A 34 6.49 -12.83 -1.54
CA GLY A 34 5.47 -13.87 -1.37
C GLY A 34 5.74 -14.81 -0.18
N PRO A 35 4.96 -15.84 -0.04
CA PRO A 35 4.16 -16.49 -1.08
C PRO A 35 2.88 -15.74 -1.46
N TRP A 36 2.51 -15.85 -2.75
CA TRP A 36 1.30 -15.27 -3.32
C TRP A 36 0.39 -16.37 -3.85
N ARG A 37 -0.89 -16.35 -3.46
CA ARG A 37 -1.91 -17.21 -4.07
C ARG A 37 -2.29 -16.70 -5.45
N HIS A 38 -2.41 -15.38 -5.58
CA HIS A 38 -2.73 -14.71 -6.83
C HIS A 38 -1.74 -13.57 -7.09
N ILE A 39 -1.28 -13.46 -8.31
CA ILE A 39 -0.51 -12.33 -8.83
C ILE A 39 -1.30 -11.78 -10.00
N ILE A 40 -1.86 -10.59 -9.85
CA ILE A 40 -2.74 -9.96 -10.83
C ILE A 40 -2.06 -8.70 -11.33
N CYS A 41 -1.95 -8.56 -12.64
CA CYS A 41 -1.43 -7.35 -13.25
C CYS A 41 -2.59 -6.52 -13.77
N ALA A 42 -2.73 -5.30 -13.30
CA ALA A 42 -3.66 -4.29 -13.79
C ALA A 42 -2.92 -3.42 -14.82
N ASP A 43 -3.35 -3.51 -16.07
CA ASP A 43 -2.82 -2.77 -17.21
C ASP A 43 -1.26 -2.83 -17.29
N GLY A 44 -0.57 -1.68 -17.32
CA GLY A 44 0.89 -1.55 -17.36
C GLY A 44 1.65 -2.21 -16.19
N GLY A 45 0.96 -2.76 -15.18
CA GLY A 45 1.57 -3.51 -14.08
C GLY A 45 2.31 -4.77 -14.49
N ALA A 46 2.02 -5.32 -15.67
CA ALA A 46 2.71 -6.49 -16.21
C ALA A 46 4.22 -6.28 -16.38
N ARG A 47 4.67 -5.04 -16.65
CA ARG A 47 6.11 -4.70 -16.69
C ARG A 47 6.81 -4.93 -15.36
N HIS A 48 6.12 -4.69 -14.25
CA HIS A 48 6.67 -4.91 -12.91
C HIS A 48 6.77 -6.40 -12.60
N ALA A 49 5.77 -7.21 -12.99
CA ALA A 49 5.86 -8.66 -12.89
C ALA A 49 7.10 -9.20 -13.61
N ARG A 50 7.34 -8.74 -14.84
CA ARG A 50 8.51 -9.12 -15.63
C ARG A 50 9.82 -8.71 -14.97
N ALA A 51 9.91 -7.48 -14.47
CA ALA A 51 11.11 -6.97 -13.79
C ALA A 51 11.42 -7.73 -12.48
N LEU A 52 10.37 -8.20 -11.78
CA LEU A 52 10.47 -8.98 -10.55
C LEU A 52 10.64 -10.49 -10.78
N GLY A 53 10.62 -10.96 -12.03
CA GLY A 53 10.66 -12.39 -12.35
C GLY A 53 9.43 -13.17 -11.87
N LEU A 54 8.30 -12.48 -11.68
CA LEU A 54 7.05 -13.07 -11.23
C LEU A 54 6.20 -13.53 -12.42
N ARG A 55 5.46 -14.63 -12.25
CA ARG A 55 4.48 -15.06 -13.24
C ARG A 55 3.08 -14.69 -12.76
N PRO A 56 2.38 -13.80 -13.48
CA PRO A 56 1.00 -13.47 -13.16
C PRO A 56 0.06 -14.66 -13.29
N THR A 57 -0.97 -14.69 -12.48
CA THR A 57 -2.10 -15.62 -12.60
C THR A 57 -3.21 -15.04 -13.48
N LEU A 58 -3.24 -13.71 -13.64
CA LEU A 58 -4.22 -12.98 -14.41
C LEU A 58 -3.67 -11.64 -14.87
N LEU A 59 -4.03 -11.23 -16.08
CA LEU A 59 -3.88 -9.86 -16.59
C LEU A 59 -5.28 -9.23 -16.69
N ILE A 60 -5.44 -7.96 -16.28
CA ILE A 60 -6.70 -7.21 -16.35
C ILE A 60 -6.43 -5.86 -17.03
N GLY A 61 -7.27 -5.48 -17.99
CA GLY A 61 -7.20 -4.22 -18.72
C GLY A 61 -7.23 -4.43 -20.24
N ASP A 62 -7.14 -3.34 -20.98
CA ASP A 62 -7.17 -3.36 -22.47
C ASP A 62 -5.82 -3.75 -23.11
N MET A 63 -4.79 -3.94 -22.27
CA MET A 63 -3.44 -4.35 -22.67
C MET A 63 -2.71 -3.38 -23.61
N ASP A 64 -3.18 -2.17 -23.81
CA ASP A 64 -2.56 -1.17 -24.69
C ASP A 64 -1.28 -0.58 -24.10
N SER A 65 -1.19 -0.52 -22.76
CA SER A 65 -0.02 -0.05 -22.00
C SER A 65 1.09 -1.09 -21.84
N ILE A 66 0.89 -2.33 -22.34
CA ILE A 66 1.88 -3.41 -22.22
C ILE A 66 2.78 -3.43 -23.46
N ASP A 67 4.10 -3.30 -23.26
CA ASP A 67 5.06 -3.42 -24.34
C ASP A 67 5.03 -4.81 -25.00
N PRO A 68 5.33 -4.90 -26.33
CA PRO A 68 5.23 -6.18 -27.07
C PRO A 68 6.08 -7.30 -26.48
N GLY A 69 7.24 -6.97 -25.89
CA GLY A 69 8.12 -7.98 -25.28
C GLY A 69 7.54 -8.56 -23.99
N THR A 70 6.86 -7.75 -23.17
CA THR A 70 6.16 -8.22 -21.98
C THR A 70 4.91 -9.01 -22.35
N ARG A 71 4.17 -8.57 -23.38
CA ARG A 71 3.00 -9.29 -23.89
C ARG A 71 3.37 -10.68 -24.41
N GLU A 72 4.49 -10.82 -25.12
CA GLU A 72 4.97 -12.13 -25.59
C GLU A 72 5.37 -13.06 -24.43
N VAL A 73 6.02 -12.55 -23.39
CA VAL A 73 6.39 -13.33 -22.20
C VAL A 73 5.16 -13.90 -21.48
N TYR A 74 4.06 -13.17 -21.47
CA TYR A 74 2.83 -13.55 -20.75
C TYR A 74 1.67 -13.95 -21.68
N ARG A 75 1.93 -14.28 -22.95
CA ARG A 75 0.92 -14.62 -23.97
C ARG A 75 -0.01 -15.77 -23.57
N ASP A 76 0.43 -16.65 -22.69
CA ASP A 76 -0.32 -17.80 -22.18
C ASP A 76 -0.94 -17.56 -20.79
N VAL A 77 -0.83 -16.35 -20.25
CA VAL A 77 -1.50 -15.95 -19.00
C VAL A 77 -2.95 -15.57 -19.33
N PRO A 78 -3.93 -16.06 -18.58
CA PRO A 78 -5.32 -15.64 -18.72
C PRO A 78 -5.45 -14.13 -18.68
N THR A 79 -6.22 -13.57 -19.61
CA THR A 79 -6.48 -12.14 -19.70
C THR A 79 -7.97 -11.90 -19.54
N LEU A 80 -8.32 -10.98 -18.65
CA LEU A 80 -9.65 -10.43 -18.56
C LEU A 80 -9.65 -9.10 -19.32
N ASP A 81 -10.01 -9.20 -20.59
CA ASP A 81 -10.16 -8.04 -21.46
C ASP A 81 -11.48 -7.34 -21.15
N LEU A 82 -11.42 -6.05 -20.91
CA LEU A 82 -12.55 -5.27 -20.45
C LEU A 82 -12.91 -4.21 -21.49
N PRO A 83 -14.20 -4.02 -21.80
CA PRO A 83 -14.60 -3.00 -22.77
C PRO A 83 -14.15 -1.61 -22.33
N GLU A 84 -13.77 -0.73 -23.26
CA GLU A 84 -13.30 0.65 -23.02
C GLU A 84 -14.26 1.52 -22.16
N ALA A 85 -15.54 1.19 -22.11
CA ALA A 85 -16.56 1.91 -21.35
C ALA A 85 -16.79 1.28 -19.98
N GLN A 86 -15.83 1.40 -19.06
CA GLN A 86 -16.01 0.93 -17.70
C GLN A 86 -16.00 2.05 -16.68
N ASP A 87 -16.93 1.95 -15.71
CA ASP A 87 -17.03 2.89 -14.59
C ASP A 87 -15.98 2.63 -13.49
N LYS A 88 -15.00 1.72 -13.73
CA LYS A 88 -14.01 1.27 -12.74
C LYS A 88 -12.61 1.26 -13.32
N THR A 89 -11.62 1.50 -12.46
CA THR A 89 -10.22 1.35 -12.83
C THR A 89 -9.81 -0.13 -12.83
N ASP A 90 -8.79 -0.50 -13.62
CA ASP A 90 -8.25 -1.87 -13.65
C ASP A 90 -7.77 -2.33 -12.28
N SER A 91 -7.19 -1.42 -11.48
CA SER A 91 -6.82 -1.71 -10.08
C SER A 91 -8.03 -2.09 -9.23
N GLN A 92 -9.18 -1.42 -9.39
CA GLN A 92 -10.40 -1.78 -8.67
C GLN A 92 -10.91 -3.14 -9.11
N LEU A 93 -10.90 -3.43 -10.40
CA LEU A 93 -11.34 -4.72 -10.93
C LEU A 93 -10.43 -5.86 -10.47
N ALA A 94 -9.11 -5.61 -10.41
CA ALA A 94 -8.15 -6.56 -9.85
C ALA A 94 -8.41 -6.85 -8.37
N VAL A 95 -8.76 -5.83 -7.58
CA VAL A 95 -9.15 -5.98 -6.17
C VAL A 95 -10.44 -6.80 -6.06
N GLU A 96 -11.47 -6.48 -6.84
CA GLU A 96 -12.75 -7.20 -6.82
C GLU A 96 -12.55 -8.67 -7.20
N TRP A 97 -11.79 -8.93 -8.26
CA TRP A 97 -11.46 -10.30 -8.66
C TRP A 97 -10.72 -11.08 -7.56
N ALA A 98 -9.72 -10.46 -6.92
CA ALA A 98 -8.99 -11.10 -5.83
C ALA A 98 -9.90 -11.43 -4.63
N LEU A 99 -10.83 -10.54 -4.29
CA LEU A 99 -11.83 -10.76 -3.24
C LEU A 99 -12.76 -11.92 -3.57
N GLU A 100 -13.27 -12.00 -4.81
CA GLU A 100 -14.13 -13.09 -5.28
C GLU A 100 -13.40 -14.43 -5.30
N HIS A 101 -12.06 -14.43 -5.44
CA HIS A 101 -11.23 -15.63 -5.43
C HIS A 101 -10.60 -15.93 -4.05
N GLY A 102 -11.13 -15.30 -2.99
CA GLY A 102 -10.84 -15.65 -1.60
C GLY A 102 -9.53 -15.08 -1.06
N ALA A 103 -9.04 -13.96 -1.60
CA ALA A 103 -7.91 -13.26 -1.01
C ALA A 103 -8.23 -12.76 0.40
N GLY A 104 -7.45 -13.16 1.41
CA GLY A 104 -7.54 -12.73 2.79
C GLY A 104 -6.71 -11.49 3.09
N SER A 105 -5.73 -11.19 2.24
CA SER A 105 -4.94 -9.95 2.27
C SER A 105 -4.45 -9.56 0.89
N ILE A 106 -4.37 -8.26 0.62
CA ILE A 106 -4.02 -7.73 -0.70
C ILE A 106 -2.92 -6.67 -0.58
N VAL A 107 -1.87 -6.82 -1.38
CA VAL A 107 -0.86 -5.78 -1.63
C VAL A 107 -1.10 -5.20 -3.01
N ILE A 108 -1.32 -3.87 -3.11
CA ILE A 108 -1.40 -3.13 -4.36
C ILE A 108 -0.05 -2.44 -4.56
N ALA A 109 0.81 -3.04 -5.35
CA ALA A 109 2.15 -2.54 -5.64
C ALA A 109 2.16 -1.76 -6.97
N GLY A 110 2.94 -0.67 -7.04
CA GLY A 110 2.84 0.28 -8.14
C GLY A 110 1.53 1.07 -8.13
N GLY A 111 0.85 1.09 -6.97
CA GLY A 111 -0.40 1.82 -6.77
C GLY A 111 -0.22 3.31 -6.50
N LEU A 112 1.02 3.75 -6.27
CA LEU A 112 1.41 5.15 -6.07
C LEU A 112 2.26 5.60 -7.26
N GLY A 113 2.26 6.90 -7.58
CA GLY A 113 3.06 7.41 -8.69
C GLY A 113 2.76 8.86 -9.04
N SER A 114 3.16 9.28 -10.25
CA SER A 114 3.04 10.67 -10.73
C SER A 114 1.58 11.14 -10.88
N ARG A 115 0.64 10.24 -11.13
CA ARG A 115 -0.80 10.55 -11.20
C ARG A 115 -1.42 10.52 -9.82
N PHE A 116 -1.61 11.69 -9.24
CA PHE A 116 -2.20 11.85 -7.89
C PHE A 116 -3.62 11.29 -7.80
N ASP A 117 -4.44 11.48 -8.83
CA ASP A 117 -5.81 10.96 -8.90
C ASP A 117 -5.84 9.41 -8.78
N HIS A 118 -4.97 8.70 -9.51
CA HIS A 118 -4.84 7.25 -9.41
C HIS A 118 -4.28 6.81 -8.05
N SER A 119 -3.27 7.53 -7.52
CA SER A 119 -2.70 7.23 -6.21
C SER A 119 -3.74 7.35 -5.10
N LEU A 120 -4.56 8.42 -5.14
CA LEU A 120 -5.63 8.64 -4.18
C LEU A 120 -6.75 7.59 -4.34
N ALA A 121 -7.17 7.28 -5.56
CA ALA A 121 -8.16 6.24 -5.83
C ALA A 121 -7.70 4.87 -5.31
N ASN A 122 -6.46 4.47 -5.58
CA ASN A 122 -5.89 3.22 -5.07
C ASN A 122 -5.84 3.19 -3.54
N ALA A 123 -5.47 4.30 -2.87
CA ALA A 123 -5.51 4.39 -1.41
C ALA A 123 -6.95 4.23 -0.86
N GLN A 124 -7.97 4.73 -1.57
CA GLN A 124 -9.37 4.57 -1.17
C GLN A 124 -9.88 3.14 -1.36
N LEU A 125 -9.27 2.30 -2.23
CA LEU A 125 -9.62 0.88 -2.34
C LEU A 125 -9.39 0.14 -1.01
N LEU A 126 -8.50 0.62 -0.14
CA LEU A 126 -8.30 0.05 1.20
C LEU A 126 -9.59 0.08 2.04
N ALA A 127 -10.44 1.10 1.87
CA ALA A 127 -11.74 1.15 2.53
C ALA A 127 -12.74 0.13 1.95
N CYS A 128 -12.59 -0.26 0.68
CA CYS A 128 -13.35 -1.35 0.09
C CYS A 128 -12.94 -2.71 0.69
N LEU A 129 -11.63 -2.91 0.89
CA LEU A 129 -11.09 -4.12 1.52
C LEU A 129 -11.53 -4.25 2.97
N ASP A 130 -11.43 -3.17 3.75
CA ASP A 130 -11.83 -3.14 5.17
C ASP A 130 -13.30 -3.53 5.36
N ARG A 131 -14.22 -3.02 4.51
CA ARG A 131 -15.63 -3.42 4.52
C ARG A 131 -15.88 -4.91 4.27
N ARG A 132 -14.94 -5.60 3.64
CA ARG A 132 -14.96 -7.05 3.38
C ARG A 132 -14.16 -7.85 4.41
N GLY A 133 -13.58 -7.18 5.43
CA GLY A 133 -12.74 -7.81 6.44
C GLY A 133 -11.38 -8.29 5.90
N VAL A 134 -10.94 -7.74 4.77
CA VAL A 134 -9.67 -8.07 4.12
C VAL A 134 -8.65 -6.97 4.41
N THR A 135 -7.45 -7.36 4.82
CA THR A 135 -6.37 -6.40 5.04
C THR A 135 -5.74 -5.98 3.72
N GLY A 136 -5.40 -4.69 3.60
CA GLY A 136 -4.78 -4.14 2.41
C GLY A 136 -3.65 -3.18 2.68
N VAL A 137 -2.74 -3.08 1.71
CA VAL A 137 -1.69 -2.06 1.67
C VAL A 137 -1.45 -1.63 0.24
N VAL A 138 -1.24 -0.32 0.03
CA VAL A 138 -0.81 0.24 -1.26
C VAL A 138 0.64 0.69 -1.12
N THR A 139 1.49 0.36 -2.09
CA THR A 139 2.92 0.71 -2.03
C THR A 139 3.52 0.99 -3.39
N ASP A 140 4.55 1.84 -3.40
CA ASP A 140 5.50 2.00 -4.50
C ASP A 140 6.87 1.35 -4.19
N GLY A 141 6.96 0.63 -3.06
CA GLY A 141 8.19 0.04 -2.54
C GLY A 141 9.05 1.01 -1.70
N ARG A 142 8.79 2.32 -1.73
CA ARG A 142 9.42 3.33 -0.86
C ARG A 142 8.52 3.77 0.26
N GLN A 143 7.24 3.87 -0.02
CA GLN A 143 6.17 4.25 0.88
C GLN A 143 5.12 3.15 0.92
N ALA A 144 4.42 3.05 2.03
CA ALA A 144 3.25 2.21 2.13
C ALA A 144 2.09 2.97 2.78
N VAL A 145 0.91 2.74 2.27
CA VAL A 145 -0.35 3.35 2.72
C VAL A 145 -1.22 2.25 3.29
N TYR A 146 -1.62 2.42 4.55
CA TYR A 146 -2.51 1.53 5.29
C TYR A 146 -3.78 2.28 5.68
N LEU A 147 -4.87 1.56 5.89
CA LEU A 147 -6.09 2.13 6.44
C LEU A 147 -6.16 1.89 7.95
N LEU A 148 -6.49 2.93 8.69
CA LEU A 148 -6.78 2.89 10.12
C LEU A 148 -8.27 3.17 10.33
N THR A 149 -9.01 2.16 10.83
CA THR A 149 -10.42 2.25 11.20
C THR A 149 -10.66 1.95 12.67
N ARG A 150 -9.72 1.29 13.34
CA ARG A 150 -9.75 0.97 14.78
C ARG A 150 -8.34 0.98 15.37
N GLU A 151 -7.58 -0.05 15.08
CA GLU A 151 -6.22 -0.26 15.58
C GLU A 151 -5.31 -0.78 14.47
N LEU A 152 -4.06 -0.32 14.49
CA LEU A 152 -3.02 -0.73 13.58
C LEU A 152 -1.68 -0.70 14.32
N THR A 153 -0.88 -1.74 14.17
CA THR A 153 0.50 -1.75 14.66
C THR A 153 1.42 -2.00 13.47
N LEU A 154 2.34 -1.08 13.25
CA LEU A 154 3.31 -1.17 12.17
C LEU A 154 4.72 -1.33 12.72
N PRO A 155 5.51 -2.26 12.18
CA PRO A 155 6.94 -2.32 12.45
C PRO A 155 7.66 -1.18 11.72
N GLY A 156 8.73 -0.69 12.31
CA GLY A 156 9.58 0.29 11.67
C GLY A 156 10.80 0.62 12.52
N PRO A 157 11.96 0.89 11.90
CA PRO A 157 13.15 1.31 12.65
C PRO A 157 12.97 2.74 13.18
N PRO A 158 13.69 3.12 14.25
CA PRO A 158 13.75 4.49 14.70
C PRO A 158 14.17 5.46 13.58
N GLY A 159 13.55 6.65 13.55
CA GLY A 159 13.80 7.66 12.52
C GLY A 159 13.02 7.45 11.21
N ARG A 160 12.26 6.36 11.05
CA ARG A 160 11.37 6.20 9.91
C ARG A 160 10.21 7.19 10.01
N LEU A 161 9.91 7.86 8.89
CA LEU A 161 8.80 8.80 8.84
C LEU A 161 7.45 8.07 8.77
N VAL A 162 6.46 8.68 9.42
CA VAL A 162 5.07 8.22 9.33
C VAL A 162 4.11 9.40 9.45
N SER A 163 3.04 9.35 8.68
CA SER A 163 1.98 10.36 8.70
C SER A 163 0.62 9.71 8.91
N VAL A 164 -0.28 10.39 9.60
CA VAL A 164 -1.68 10.00 9.72
C VAL A 164 -2.53 11.09 9.03
N ILE A 165 -3.32 10.68 8.03
CA ILE A 165 -4.11 11.58 7.20
C ILE A 165 -5.60 11.23 7.39
N PRO A 166 -6.42 12.09 7.99
CA PRO A 166 -7.83 11.82 8.17
C PRO A 166 -8.58 11.82 6.81
N LEU A 167 -9.40 10.80 6.56
CA LEU A 167 -10.29 10.71 5.40
C LEU A 167 -11.71 11.28 5.65
N GLY A 168 -11.93 11.70 6.84
CA GLY A 168 -13.13 12.34 7.39
C GLY A 168 -12.79 12.78 8.81
N ASP A 169 -13.74 13.23 9.59
CA ASP A 169 -13.50 13.54 11.00
C ASP A 169 -13.13 12.28 11.77
N VAL A 170 -12.06 12.35 12.54
CA VAL A 170 -11.51 11.28 13.38
C VAL A 170 -11.69 11.65 14.84
N ARG A 171 -12.15 10.68 15.64
CA ARG A 171 -12.32 10.85 17.09
C ARG A 171 -11.37 9.94 17.87
N GLY A 172 -10.82 10.49 18.94
CA GLY A 172 -10.04 9.73 19.90
C GLY A 172 -8.76 9.12 19.35
N LEU A 173 -8.06 9.81 18.44
CA LEU A 173 -6.80 9.32 17.87
C LEU A 173 -5.74 9.18 18.95
N ARG A 174 -5.11 8.00 19.01
CA ARG A 174 -3.96 7.69 19.87
C ARG A 174 -2.79 7.23 19.00
N LEU A 175 -1.61 7.78 19.28
CA LEU A 175 -0.35 7.43 18.63
C LEU A 175 0.67 7.09 19.72
N LYS A 176 1.27 5.90 19.66
CA LYS A 176 2.30 5.43 20.58
C LYS A 176 3.52 4.88 19.82
N GLY A 177 4.70 5.02 20.43
CA GLY A 177 5.97 4.59 19.82
C GLY A 177 6.47 5.55 18.74
N LEU A 178 5.98 6.77 18.74
CA LEU A 178 6.36 7.85 17.85
C LEU A 178 6.96 9.03 18.62
N ARG A 179 7.71 9.89 17.94
CA ARG A 179 8.34 11.07 18.53
C ARG A 179 7.32 12.04 19.11
N TRP A 180 6.20 12.23 18.43
CA TRP A 180 5.07 13.03 18.89
C TRP A 180 3.88 12.11 19.13
N GLU A 181 3.78 11.63 20.37
CA GLU A 181 2.67 10.79 20.79
C GLU A 181 1.40 11.63 21.00
N LEU A 182 0.26 11.01 20.76
CA LEU A 182 -1.06 11.60 20.95
C LEU A 182 -1.92 10.65 21.79
N ASP A 183 -2.78 11.22 22.63
CA ASP A 183 -3.67 10.45 23.50
C ASP A 183 -5.12 10.96 23.45
N GLY A 184 -5.90 10.35 22.59
CA GLY A 184 -7.34 10.55 22.49
C GLY A 184 -7.78 11.89 21.91
N ILE A 185 -7.02 12.43 20.94
CA ILE A 185 -7.38 13.68 20.29
C ILE A 185 -8.35 13.48 19.12
N ASP A 186 -9.12 14.50 18.81
CA ASP A 186 -9.94 14.57 17.62
C ASP A 186 -9.19 15.33 16.51
N LEU A 187 -9.39 14.89 15.25
CA LEU A 187 -8.88 15.57 14.07
C LEU A 187 -10.04 15.86 13.11
N VAL A 188 -10.02 17.01 12.50
CA VAL A 188 -10.91 17.35 11.37
C VAL A 188 -10.14 17.31 10.06
N VAL A 189 -10.86 17.11 8.96
CA VAL A 189 -10.25 17.14 7.61
C VAL A 189 -9.58 18.50 7.39
N GLY A 190 -8.34 18.46 6.86
CA GLY A 190 -7.53 19.66 6.63
C GLY A 190 -6.50 19.94 7.73
N GLU A 191 -6.58 19.28 8.90
CA GLU A 191 -5.50 19.38 9.89
C GLU A 191 -4.27 18.57 9.46
N THR A 192 -3.09 19.17 9.60
CA THR A 192 -1.80 18.59 9.14
C THR A 192 -0.84 18.26 10.28
N ARG A 193 -1.25 18.41 11.55
CA ARG A 193 -0.39 18.19 12.73
C ARG A 193 0.12 16.76 12.92
N THR A 194 -0.43 15.81 12.19
CA THR A 194 -0.04 14.39 12.24
C THR A 194 0.83 13.94 11.06
N ILE A 195 1.34 14.90 10.31
CA ILE A 195 2.24 14.67 9.17
C ILE A 195 3.69 14.67 9.64
N SER A 196 4.51 13.79 9.03
CA SER A 196 5.97 13.69 9.25
C SER A 196 6.37 13.40 10.71
N ASN A 197 5.61 12.56 11.40
CA ASN A 197 6.03 11.97 12.66
C ASN A 197 7.13 10.92 12.43
N GLU A 198 7.80 10.48 13.49
CA GLU A 198 8.96 9.59 13.41
C GLU A 198 8.79 8.41 14.37
N PHE A 199 9.14 7.19 13.92
CA PHE A 199 9.26 6.04 14.81
C PHE A 199 10.38 6.26 15.81
N THR A 200 10.14 5.94 17.10
CA THR A 200 11.16 5.99 18.16
C THR A 200 11.69 4.63 18.56
N GLY A 201 10.98 3.55 18.19
CA GLY A 201 11.31 2.16 18.51
C GLY A 201 11.13 1.27 17.30
N LYS A 202 11.00 -0.03 17.54
CA LYS A 202 10.84 -1.06 16.50
C LYS A 202 9.40 -1.19 15.98
N ALA A 203 8.45 -0.54 16.60
CA ALA A 203 7.05 -0.53 16.20
C ALA A 203 6.34 0.72 16.73
N ALA A 204 5.27 1.12 16.05
CA ALA A 204 4.34 2.14 16.51
C ALA A 204 2.92 1.58 16.48
N HIS A 205 2.11 2.06 17.44
CA HIS A 205 0.71 1.70 17.56
C HIS A 205 -0.17 2.91 17.31
N PHE A 206 -1.18 2.71 16.47
CA PHE A 206 -2.16 3.69 16.03
C PHE A 206 -3.55 3.19 16.42
N ALA A 207 -4.36 4.03 17.03
CA ALA A 207 -5.74 3.69 17.36
C ALA A 207 -6.65 4.90 17.21
N LEU A 208 -7.91 4.68 16.87
CA LEU A 208 -8.95 5.70 16.89
C LEU A 208 -10.27 5.13 17.42
N ALA A 209 -11.10 5.99 18.01
CA ALA A 209 -12.40 5.60 18.54
C ALA A 209 -13.48 5.60 17.45
N ALA A 210 -13.42 6.52 16.51
CA ALA A 210 -14.34 6.60 15.37
C ALA A 210 -13.71 7.40 14.22
N GLY A 211 -14.18 7.12 13.00
CA GLY A 211 -13.68 7.74 11.78
C GLY A 211 -12.78 6.81 10.98
N MET A 212 -11.99 7.40 10.08
CA MET A 212 -11.13 6.70 9.15
C MET A 212 -9.93 7.57 8.79
N ALA A 213 -8.73 7.00 8.78
CA ALA A 213 -7.51 7.69 8.40
C ALA A 213 -6.58 6.80 7.58
N LEU A 214 -5.75 7.39 6.74
CA LEU A 214 -4.61 6.70 6.14
C LEU A 214 -3.40 6.84 7.05
N VAL A 215 -2.66 5.76 7.25
CA VAL A 215 -1.33 5.77 7.83
C VAL A 215 -0.33 5.54 6.71
N VAL A 216 0.54 6.53 6.48
CA VAL A 216 1.52 6.50 5.40
C VAL A 216 2.90 6.38 6.01
N THR A 217 3.59 5.28 5.76
CA THR A 217 5.00 5.13 6.12
C THR A 217 5.87 5.72 5.01
N GLY A 218 6.92 6.41 5.40
CA GLY A 218 7.87 7.06 4.50
C GLY A 218 9.28 6.48 4.62
N PRO A 219 10.26 7.11 3.98
CA PRO A 219 11.66 6.71 4.08
C PRO A 219 12.21 7.01 5.48
N LEU A 220 13.37 6.41 5.75
CA LEU A 220 14.19 6.82 6.89
C LEU A 220 14.59 8.29 6.72
N LYS A 221 14.47 9.05 7.80
CA LYS A 221 15.00 10.42 7.83
C LYS A 221 16.51 10.34 7.63
N LYS A 222 17.03 11.01 6.59
CA LYS A 222 18.48 11.14 6.42
C LYS A 222 19.00 11.94 7.60
N GLU A 223 20.03 11.44 8.29
CA GLU A 223 20.77 12.26 9.24
C GLU A 223 21.26 13.50 8.50
N GLU A 224 20.83 14.67 8.95
CA GLU A 224 21.43 15.92 8.49
C GLU A 224 22.91 15.88 8.91
N ASN A 225 23.80 15.69 7.94
CA ASN A 225 25.22 15.81 8.16
C ASN A 225 25.47 17.20 8.76
N SER A 226 25.78 17.23 10.05
CA SER A 226 26.19 18.42 10.81
C SER A 226 27.61 18.88 10.42
N SER A 227 27.96 18.86 9.13
CA SER A 227 29.20 19.34 8.58
C SER A 227 28.95 20.63 7.78
N GLY A 228 28.86 21.74 8.48
CA GLY A 228 28.70 23.06 7.83
C GLY A 228 28.64 24.25 8.77
N ARG A 229 29.29 24.19 9.94
CA ARG A 229 29.77 25.42 10.55
C ARG A 229 31.05 25.84 9.80
N VAL A 230 30.89 26.63 8.77
CA VAL A 230 31.98 27.46 8.27
C VAL A 230 32.16 28.57 9.32
N GLU A 231 33.17 28.41 10.17
CA GLU A 231 33.72 29.55 10.92
C GLU A 231 34.32 30.51 9.89
N GLY A 232 33.59 31.56 9.59
CA GLY A 232 34.09 32.72 8.84
C GLY A 232 34.69 33.70 9.80
N SER A 233 35.99 33.85 9.72
CA SER A 233 36.80 34.93 10.31
C SER A 233 36.44 36.26 9.70
#